data_48e00ddbe80d0d09e8cdfa29ed2e5920
#
_entry.id   48e00ddbe80d0d09e8cdfa29ed2e5920
#
_cell.length_a   1.000
_cell.length_b   1.000
_cell.length_c   1.000
_cell.angle_alpha   90.00
_cell.angle_beta   90.00
_cell.angle_gamma   90.00
#
_symmetry.space_group_name_H-M   'P 1'
#
loop_
_entity.id
_entity.type
_entity.pdbx_description
1 polymer ?
#
loop_
_entity_poly.entity_id
_entity_poly.type
_entity_poly.pdbx_seq_one_letter_code
_entity_poly.pdbx_strand_id
1 'polypeptide(L)'
;MILKKILPISLLGRSIIIIFVPIFLLVIITSVIFYQTSWNIISKRLTESVVADINVIVKLIKQDLETEAMEIAKKDFKMKINIQKNSKVDNIIFIDQRGILSKRLNQALININKPFFYDLSNIDKGVKIFIQLDNDLL
;
A
#
# COMPACT_ATOMS: atom_id res chain seq x y z
N MET A 1 -25.32 -37.18 4.26
CA MET A 1 -25.37 -38.32 3.30
C MET A 1 -24.97 -37.91 1.85
N ILE A 2 -24.26 -36.83 1.68
CA ILE A 2 -23.84 -36.25 0.37
C ILE A 2 -22.54 -36.88 -0.14
N LEU A 3 -21.67 -37.34 0.76
CA LEU A 3 -20.37 -37.92 0.40
C LEU A 3 -20.44 -39.23 -0.42
N LYS A 4 -21.53 -39.99 -0.32
CA LYS A 4 -21.70 -41.25 -1.08
C LYS A 4 -21.91 -41.05 -2.58
N LYS A 5 -22.32 -39.86 -3.02
CA LYS A 5 -22.58 -39.54 -4.44
C LYS A 5 -21.34 -39.04 -5.20
N ILE A 6 -20.29 -38.66 -4.48
CA ILE A 6 -19.09 -38.06 -5.07
C ILE A 6 -17.93 -39.08 -5.20
N LEU A 7 -18.01 -40.20 -4.46
CA LEU A 7 -16.96 -41.20 -4.56
C LEU A 7 -17.15 -42.08 -5.81
N PRO A 8 -16.13 -42.20 -6.67
CA PRO A 8 -16.20 -43.10 -7.82
C PRO A 8 -16.33 -44.57 -7.35
N ILE A 9 -17.14 -45.31 -8.11
CA ILE A 9 -17.48 -46.74 -7.80
C ILE A 9 -16.27 -47.64 -8.01
N SER A 10 -15.28 -47.21 -8.81
CA SER A 10 -14.08 -48.02 -9.10
C SER A 10 -13.04 -47.93 -7.97
N LEU A 11 -12.42 -49.04 -7.68
CA LEU A 11 -11.37 -49.16 -6.66
C LEU A 11 -10.19 -48.22 -6.96
N LEU A 12 -9.85 -48.07 -8.22
CA LEU A 12 -8.79 -47.21 -8.74
C LEU A 12 -9.13 -45.69 -8.50
N GLY A 13 -10.37 -45.32 -8.71
CA GLY A 13 -10.81 -43.96 -8.44
C GLY A 13 -10.72 -43.55 -6.96
N ARG A 14 -11.01 -44.49 -6.05
CA ARG A 14 -10.84 -44.25 -4.61
C ARG A 14 -9.40 -44.05 -4.21
N SER A 15 -8.49 -44.85 -4.76
CA SER A 15 -7.05 -44.72 -4.50
C SER A 15 -6.50 -43.39 -4.99
N ILE A 16 -6.93 -42.93 -6.16
CA ILE A 16 -6.55 -41.60 -6.71
C ILE A 16 -7.02 -40.47 -5.80
N ILE A 17 -8.27 -40.51 -5.36
CA ILE A 17 -8.82 -39.45 -4.49
C ILE A 17 -8.07 -39.39 -3.14
N ILE A 18 -7.76 -40.53 -2.53
CA ILE A 18 -7.05 -40.58 -1.26
C ILE A 18 -5.66 -39.94 -1.35
N ILE A 19 -4.98 -40.10 -2.48
CA ILE A 19 -3.65 -39.48 -2.70
C ILE A 19 -3.78 -38.03 -3.15
N PHE A 20 -4.70 -37.75 -4.06
CA PHE A 20 -4.79 -36.42 -4.71
C PHE A 20 -5.38 -35.35 -3.80
N VAL A 21 -6.38 -35.67 -2.97
CA VAL A 21 -7.04 -34.71 -2.08
C VAL A 21 -6.07 -34.10 -1.07
N PRO A 22 -5.25 -34.81 -0.32
CA PRO A 22 -4.32 -34.22 0.62
C PRO A 22 -3.25 -33.38 -0.08
N ILE A 23 -2.75 -33.81 -1.24
CA ILE A 23 -1.76 -33.05 -2.02
C ILE A 23 -2.39 -31.73 -2.51
N PHE A 24 -3.60 -31.79 -3.07
CA PHE A 24 -4.30 -30.62 -3.57
C PHE A 24 -4.62 -29.62 -2.46
N LEU A 25 -5.03 -30.12 -1.30
CA LEU A 25 -5.31 -29.30 -0.13
C LEU A 25 -4.03 -28.60 0.38
N LEU A 26 -2.90 -29.31 0.40
CA LEU A 26 -1.62 -28.74 0.77
C LEU A 26 -1.18 -27.64 -0.20
N VAL A 27 -1.36 -27.85 -1.51
CA VAL A 27 -1.06 -26.84 -2.54
C VAL A 27 -1.92 -25.58 -2.35
N ILE A 28 -3.22 -25.73 -2.07
CA ILE A 28 -4.11 -24.60 -1.83
C ILE A 28 -3.66 -23.82 -0.60
N ILE A 29 -3.42 -24.48 0.53
CA ILE A 29 -3.00 -23.83 1.77
C ILE A 29 -1.68 -23.07 1.59
N THR A 30 -0.68 -23.71 0.99
CA THR A 30 0.61 -23.06 0.71
C THR A 30 0.47 -21.89 -0.23
N SER A 31 -0.37 -21.98 -1.25
CA SER A 31 -0.63 -20.90 -2.20
C SER A 31 -1.25 -19.69 -1.51
N VAL A 32 -2.24 -19.89 -0.65
CA VAL A 32 -2.89 -18.82 0.10
C VAL A 32 -1.91 -18.11 1.05
N ILE A 33 -1.11 -18.88 1.80
CA ILE A 33 -0.10 -18.33 2.71
C ILE A 33 0.95 -17.56 1.93
N PHE A 34 1.44 -18.09 0.84
CA PHE A 34 2.43 -17.43 -0.01
C PHE A 34 1.90 -16.12 -0.59
N TYR A 35 0.67 -16.12 -1.10
CA TYR A 35 0.02 -14.91 -1.63
C TYR A 35 -0.09 -13.82 -0.56
N GLN A 36 -0.61 -14.14 0.62
CA GLN A 36 -0.75 -13.17 1.71
C GLN A 36 0.60 -12.60 2.16
N THR A 37 1.61 -13.45 2.29
CA THR A 37 2.94 -13.02 2.71
C THR A 37 3.59 -12.12 1.66
N SER A 38 3.54 -12.52 0.40
CA SER A 38 4.09 -11.75 -0.73
C SER A 38 3.42 -10.38 -0.85
N TRP A 39 2.09 -10.34 -0.76
CA TRP A 39 1.34 -9.07 -0.81
C TRP A 39 1.71 -8.12 0.33
N ASN A 40 1.89 -8.66 1.54
CA ASN A 40 2.31 -7.87 2.70
C ASN A 40 3.71 -7.26 2.51
N ILE A 41 4.65 -8.03 1.99
CA ILE A 41 6.02 -7.57 1.75
C ILE A 41 6.05 -6.51 0.64
N ILE A 42 5.36 -6.76 -0.47
CA ILE A 42 5.32 -5.86 -1.61
C ILE A 42 4.68 -4.51 -1.22
N SER A 43 3.51 -4.55 -0.59
CA SER A 43 2.82 -3.33 -0.19
C SER A 43 3.62 -2.51 0.83
N LYS A 44 4.32 -3.17 1.76
CA LYS A 44 5.21 -2.50 2.71
C LYS A 44 6.35 -1.79 1.99
N ARG A 45 7.08 -2.50 1.12
CA ARG A 45 8.24 -1.92 0.39
C ARG A 45 7.84 -0.77 -0.51
N LEU A 46 6.72 -0.91 -1.24
CA LEU A 46 6.21 0.18 -2.09
C LEU A 46 5.87 1.43 -1.27
N THR A 47 5.21 1.27 -0.13
CA THR A 47 4.86 2.40 0.72
C THR A 47 6.11 3.07 1.33
N GLU A 48 7.07 2.29 1.78
CA GLU A 48 8.34 2.81 2.30
C GLU A 48 9.14 3.55 1.23
N SER A 49 9.17 3.07 -0.01
CA SER A 49 9.81 3.74 -1.14
C SER A 49 9.18 5.10 -1.41
N VAL A 50 7.85 5.16 -1.53
CA VAL A 50 7.13 6.43 -1.76
C VAL A 50 7.40 7.45 -0.65
N VAL A 51 7.43 7.00 0.60
CA VAL A 51 7.71 7.89 1.74
C VAL A 51 9.18 8.36 1.73
N ALA A 52 10.12 7.52 1.30
CA ALA A 52 11.51 7.93 1.14
C ALA A 52 11.65 9.02 0.07
N ASP A 53 10.97 8.87 -1.07
CA ASP A 53 10.94 9.86 -2.15
C ASP A 53 10.35 11.19 -1.67
N ILE A 54 9.25 11.15 -0.92
CA ILE A 54 8.64 12.34 -0.30
C ILE A 54 9.63 13.01 0.68
N ASN A 55 10.36 12.24 1.48
CA ASN A 55 11.35 12.80 2.41
C ASN A 55 12.47 13.55 1.68
N VAL A 56 12.91 13.08 0.52
CA VAL A 56 13.89 13.77 -0.31
C VAL A 56 13.33 15.13 -0.75
N ILE A 57 12.11 15.15 -1.26
CA ILE A 57 11.42 16.37 -1.69
C ILE A 57 11.28 17.37 -0.54
N VAL A 58 10.80 16.91 0.63
CA VAL A 58 10.65 17.74 1.83
C VAL A 58 11.98 18.35 2.26
N LYS A 59 13.09 17.61 2.17
CA LYS A 59 14.43 18.12 2.48
C LYS A 59 14.89 19.21 1.51
N LEU A 60 14.64 19.02 0.22
CA LEU A 60 15.01 20.01 -0.82
C LEU A 60 14.23 21.31 -0.63
N ILE A 61 12.93 21.22 -0.36
CA ILE A 61 12.10 22.41 -0.11
C ILE A 61 12.58 23.16 1.15
N LYS A 62 12.99 22.47 2.20
CA LYS A 62 13.57 23.10 3.39
C LYS A 62 14.91 23.80 3.16
N GLN A 63 15.61 23.46 2.09
CA GLN A 63 16.86 24.09 1.67
C GLN A 63 16.63 25.24 0.67
N ASP A 64 15.38 25.70 0.52
CA ASP A 64 14.98 26.72 -0.47
C ASP A 64 15.22 26.33 -1.94
N LEU A 65 15.33 25.03 -2.21
CA LEU A 65 15.53 24.46 -3.55
C LEU A 65 14.18 23.99 -4.15
N GLU A 66 13.16 24.84 -4.09
CA GLU A 66 11.80 24.50 -4.56
C GLU A 66 11.77 24.09 -6.04
N THR A 67 12.53 24.78 -6.90
CA THR A 67 12.59 24.50 -8.34
C THR A 67 13.17 23.13 -8.64
N GLU A 68 14.25 22.76 -7.97
CA GLU A 68 14.89 21.43 -8.10
C GLU A 68 13.98 20.34 -7.55
N ALA A 69 13.33 20.59 -6.42
CA ALA A 69 12.38 19.65 -5.83
C ALA A 69 11.22 19.33 -6.79
N MET A 70 10.67 20.35 -7.47
CA MET A 70 9.60 20.16 -8.46
C MET A 70 10.08 19.41 -9.70
N GLU A 71 11.28 19.67 -10.18
CA GLU A 71 11.85 18.98 -11.33
C GLU A 71 12.08 17.49 -11.03
N ILE A 72 12.74 17.17 -9.91
CA ILE A 72 13.01 15.81 -9.46
C ILE A 72 11.71 15.06 -9.23
N ALA A 73 10.73 15.66 -8.55
CA ALA A 73 9.44 15.04 -8.31
C ALA A 73 8.72 14.64 -9.60
N LYS A 74 8.74 15.53 -10.59
CA LYS A 74 8.06 15.30 -11.87
C LYS A 74 8.82 14.30 -12.74
N LYS A 75 10.14 14.42 -12.84
CA LYS A 75 10.97 13.65 -13.76
C LYS A 75 11.31 12.26 -13.23
N ASP A 76 11.74 12.19 -11.97
CA ASP A 76 12.27 10.96 -11.38
C ASP A 76 11.19 10.17 -10.64
N PHE A 77 10.38 10.86 -9.83
CA PHE A 77 9.35 10.21 -9.00
C PHE A 77 7.96 10.19 -9.64
N LYS A 78 7.76 10.89 -10.78
CA LYS A 78 6.45 11.02 -11.47
C LYS A 78 5.33 11.54 -10.56
N MET A 79 5.70 12.34 -9.57
CA MET A 79 4.78 12.95 -8.62
C MET A 79 4.42 14.37 -9.06
N LYS A 80 3.18 14.77 -8.81
CA LYS A 80 2.74 16.17 -8.97
C LYS A 80 2.77 16.83 -7.60
N ILE A 81 3.56 17.88 -7.46
CA ILE A 81 3.65 18.66 -6.24
C ILE A 81 2.93 19.98 -6.43
N ASN A 82 2.23 20.41 -5.39
CA ASN A 82 1.61 21.73 -5.30
C ASN A 82 1.90 22.30 -3.91
N ILE A 83 2.65 23.39 -3.85
CA ILE A 83 3.01 24.06 -2.60
C ILE A 83 2.01 25.19 -2.38
N GLN A 84 1.27 25.14 -1.27
CA GLN A 84 0.34 26.19 -0.85
C GLN A 84 0.93 26.94 0.32
N LYS A 85 1.35 28.19 0.08
CA LYS A 85 1.88 29.06 1.13
C LYS A 85 0.75 29.55 2.05
N ASN A 86 1.00 29.59 3.36
CA ASN A 86 0.06 30.02 4.40
C ASN A 86 -1.22 29.18 4.56
N SER A 87 -1.22 27.95 4.13
CA SER A 87 -2.32 27.01 4.40
C SER A 87 -1.99 26.11 5.57
N LYS A 88 -2.97 25.90 6.45
CA LYS A 88 -2.88 24.90 7.54
C LYS A 88 -3.70 23.68 7.15
N VAL A 89 -3.21 22.52 7.52
CA VAL A 89 -4.00 21.28 7.46
C VAL A 89 -5.07 21.41 8.54
N ASP A 90 -6.30 21.73 8.13
CA ASP A 90 -7.42 21.68 9.05
C ASP A 90 -7.59 20.23 9.55
N ASN A 91 -7.70 20.09 10.87
CA ASN A 91 -7.76 18.80 11.59
C ASN A 91 -8.99 17.94 11.26
N ILE A 92 -9.69 18.20 10.16
CA ILE A 92 -11.00 17.61 9.87
C ILE A 92 -10.93 16.75 8.62
N ILE A 93 -9.96 15.84 8.53
CA ILE A 93 -10.07 14.95 7.41
C ILE A 93 -9.98 13.51 7.91
N PHE A 94 -11.14 12.85 7.79
CA PHE A 94 -11.32 11.46 8.11
C PHE A 94 -10.32 10.60 7.30
N ILE A 95 -9.29 10.16 7.99
CA ILE A 95 -8.44 9.09 7.47
C ILE A 95 -9.33 7.86 7.46
N ASP A 96 -9.77 7.41 6.30
CA ASP A 96 -10.42 6.11 6.18
C ASP A 96 -9.37 5.02 6.47
N GLN A 97 -9.32 4.61 7.74
CA GLN A 97 -8.33 3.64 8.23
C GLN A 97 -8.70 2.18 7.90
N ARG A 98 -9.78 1.96 7.16
CA ARG A 98 -10.34 0.62 6.92
C ARG A 98 -9.55 -0.23 5.91
N GLY A 99 -8.61 0.33 5.18
CA GLY A 99 -7.82 -0.40 4.20
C GLY A 99 -6.41 -0.81 4.68
N ILE A 100 -5.89 -1.91 4.17
CA ILE A 100 -4.50 -2.34 4.42
C ILE A 100 -3.52 -1.27 3.94
N LEU A 101 -3.79 -0.64 2.80
CA LEU A 101 -2.99 0.44 2.23
C LEU A 101 -2.96 1.67 3.15
N SER A 102 -4.12 2.09 3.67
CA SER A 102 -4.24 3.20 4.61
C SER A 102 -3.38 2.97 5.85
N LYS A 103 -3.48 1.80 6.46
CA LYS A 103 -2.68 1.43 7.63
C LYS A 103 -1.17 1.46 7.35
N ARG A 104 -0.74 0.94 6.20
CA ARG A 104 0.66 0.92 5.79
C ARG A 104 1.18 2.33 5.50
N LEU A 105 0.41 3.13 4.79
CA LEU A 105 0.76 4.51 4.47
C LEU A 105 0.89 5.35 5.75
N ASN A 106 -0.04 5.20 6.68
CA ASN A 106 0.03 5.88 7.98
C ASN A 106 1.29 5.49 8.76
N GLN A 107 1.60 4.19 8.85
CA GLN A 107 2.81 3.72 9.53
C GLN A 107 4.11 4.27 8.90
N ALA A 108 4.15 4.39 7.59
CA ALA A 108 5.33 4.90 6.90
C ALA A 108 5.44 6.43 7.00
N LEU A 109 4.32 7.17 6.91
CA LEU A 109 4.28 8.63 7.00
C LEU A 109 4.59 9.16 8.41
N ILE A 110 4.29 8.40 9.46
CA ILE A 110 4.68 8.75 10.85
C ILE A 110 6.19 8.99 10.96
N ASN A 111 7.00 8.28 10.18
CA ASN A 111 8.46 8.45 10.17
C ASN A 111 8.92 9.82 9.62
N ILE A 112 8.07 10.57 8.93
CA ILE A 112 8.38 11.92 8.45
C ILE A 112 8.45 12.93 9.61
N ASN A 113 7.81 12.60 10.75
CA ASN A 113 7.76 13.45 11.94
C ASN A 113 7.19 14.87 11.70
N LYS A 114 6.24 14.98 10.78
CA LYS A 114 5.49 16.19 10.43
C LYS A 114 3.99 15.88 10.38
N PRO A 115 3.11 16.84 10.66
CA PRO A 115 1.69 16.65 10.46
C PRO A 115 1.41 16.32 8.99
N PHE A 116 0.69 15.25 8.74
CA PHE A 116 0.33 14.82 7.40
C PHE A 116 -1.13 14.40 7.32
N PHE A 117 -1.62 14.44 6.11
CA PHE A 117 -2.94 13.96 5.75
C PHE A 117 -2.87 13.29 4.37
N TYR A 118 -3.71 12.30 4.13
CA TYR A 118 -3.81 11.66 2.82
C TYR A 118 -5.25 11.34 2.45
N ASP A 119 -5.55 11.47 1.16
CA ASP A 119 -6.85 11.17 0.57
C ASP A 119 -6.75 9.94 -0.35
N LEU A 120 -7.51 8.90 0.00
CA LEU A 120 -7.62 7.64 -0.73
C LEU A 120 -8.98 7.50 -1.45
N SER A 121 -9.78 8.54 -1.51
CA SER A 121 -11.14 8.48 -2.05
C SER A 121 -11.19 8.07 -3.53
N ASN A 122 -10.11 8.28 -4.26
CA ASN A 122 -10.05 8.01 -5.70
C ASN A 122 -8.75 7.31 -6.09
N ILE A 123 -8.56 6.09 -5.54
CA ILE A 123 -7.33 5.28 -5.70
C ILE A 123 -6.97 5.06 -7.17
N ASP A 124 -7.96 4.93 -8.06
CA ASP A 124 -7.72 4.75 -9.51
C ASP A 124 -7.04 5.95 -10.16
N LYS A 125 -7.17 7.15 -9.60
CA LYS A 125 -6.54 8.38 -10.08
C LYS A 125 -5.25 8.74 -9.34
N GLY A 126 -4.94 8.02 -8.29
CA GLY A 126 -3.77 8.24 -7.45
C GLY A 126 -4.11 8.63 -6.01
N VAL A 127 -3.09 8.67 -5.18
CA VAL A 127 -3.19 9.06 -3.78
C VAL A 127 -2.70 10.50 -3.63
N LYS A 128 -3.47 11.33 -2.94
CA LYS A 128 -3.05 12.68 -2.57
C LYS A 128 -2.53 12.66 -1.14
N ILE A 129 -1.33 13.16 -0.94
CA ILE A 129 -0.69 13.26 0.36
C ILE A 129 -0.42 14.75 0.63
N PHE A 130 -0.83 15.22 1.80
CA PHE A 130 -0.65 16.59 2.24
C PHE A 130 0.27 16.58 3.46
N ILE A 131 1.33 17.37 3.42
CA ILE A 131 2.31 17.45 4.50
C ILE A 131 2.46 18.90 4.92
N GLN A 132 2.31 19.16 6.23
CA GLN A 132 2.50 20.49 6.78
C GLN A 132 3.99 20.77 6.95
N LEU A 133 4.50 21.78 6.24
CA LEU A 133 5.86 22.28 6.37
C LEU A 133 5.81 23.63 7.07
N ASP A 134 6.16 23.65 8.36
CA ASP A 134 6.16 24.85 9.20
C ASP A 134 4.95 25.79 8.95
N ASN A 135 5.03 26.73 8.02
CA ASN A 135 3.93 27.59 7.64
C ASN A 135 3.29 27.24 6.29
N ASP A 136 3.84 26.28 5.55
CA ASP A 136 3.40 25.93 4.21
C ASP A 136 2.86 24.49 4.15
N LEU A 137 1.97 24.25 3.20
CA LEU A 137 1.38 22.96 2.92
C LEU A 137 1.96 22.41 1.62
N LEU A 138 2.38 21.17 1.64
CA LEU A 138 2.90 20.45 0.48
C LEU A 138 1.86 19.50 -0.07
#